data_397282e963bcadee5a37ae548bc56d98
#
_entry.id   397282e963bcadee5a37ae548bc56d98
#
_cell.length_a   1.000
_cell.length_b   1.000
_cell.length_c   1.000
_cell.angle_alpha   90.00
_cell.angle_beta   90.00
_cell.angle_gamma   90.00
#
_symmetry.space_group_name_H-M   'P 1'
#
loop_
_entity.id
_entity.type
_entity.pdbx_description
1 polymer ?
#
loop_
_entity_poly.entity_id
_entity_poly.type
_entity_poly.pdbx_seq_one_letter_code
_entity_poly.pdbx_strand_id
1 'polypeptide(L)'
;LPAATGTGDKFYIAVGTALTSSTITVTAAGSDKYTGGVLINDTGDTTVATSDYFPTVAGTSTICTLTQSIGAGKAGDFVCFEDFKTARWLVSGVLSGETDPTNPFS
;
A
#
# COMPACT_ATOMS: atom_id res chain seq x y z
N LEU A 1 2.51 2.64 -12.17
CA LEU A 1 1.65 1.65 -12.83
C LEU A 1 1.29 2.12 -14.24
N PRO A 2 1.02 1.22 -15.20
CA PRO A 2 0.44 1.59 -16.49
C PRO A 2 -0.98 2.16 -16.32
N ALA A 3 -1.60 2.60 -17.43
CA ALA A 3 -3.00 2.99 -17.40
C ALA A 3 -3.91 1.79 -17.12
N ALA A 4 -4.87 1.95 -16.23
CA ALA A 4 -5.83 0.90 -15.91
C ALA A 4 -6.88 0.78 -17.01
N THR A 5 -7.02 -0.41 -17.58
CA THR A 5 -7.91 -0.72 -18.72
C THR A 5 -8.98 -1.77 -18.39
N GLY A 6 -8.87 -2.40 -17.20
CA GLY A 6 -9.79 -3.45 -16.76
C GLY A 6 -9.41 -4.84 -17.27
N THR A 7 -8.13 -5.07 -17.56
CA THR A 7 -7.64 -6.37 -18.08
C THR A 7 -7.49 -7.44 -17.00
N GLY A 8 -7.46 -7.06 -15.73
CA GLY A 8 -7.21 -7.97 -14.62
C GLY A 8 -5.71 -8.21 -14.34
N ASP A 9 -4.83 -7.45 -14.97
CA ASP A 9 -3.38 -7.55 -14.74
C ASP A 9 -3.05 -7.21 -13.27
N LYS A 10 -2.10 -7.94 -12.70
CA LYS A 10 -1.70 -7.78 -11.31
C LYS A 10 -0.23 -7.44 -11.18
N PHE A 11 0.05 -6.45 -10.35
CA PHE A 11 1.40 -6.06 -9.97
C PHE A 11 1.57 -6.23 -8.46
N TYR A 12 2.57 -7.00 -8.08
CA TYR A 12 2.94 -7.19 -6.68
C TYR A 12 4.22 -6.43 -6.40
N ILE A 13 4.17 -5.59 -5.38
CA ILE A 13 5.34 -4.93 -4.82
C ILE A 13 5.61 -5.59 -3.48
N ALA A 14 6.71 -6.30 -3.38
CA ALA A 14 7.14 -6.95 -2.14
C ALA A 14 8.45 -6.33 -1.65
N VAL A 15 8.54 -6.11 -0.36
CA VAL A 15 9.74 -5.59 0.30
C VAL A 15 10.67 -6.77 0.61
N GLY A 16 11.76 -6.88 -0.13
CA GLY A 16 12.76 -7.96 0.06
C GLY A 16 13.71 -7.70 1.23
N THR A 17 14.05 -6.42 1.45
CA THR A 17 14.90 -5.99 2.56
C THR A 17 14.24 -4.81 3.25
N ALA A 18 14.25 -4.81 4.58
CA ALA A 18 13.62 -3.76 5.38
C ALA A 18 14.10 -2.36 4.98
N LEU A 19 13.14 -1.45 4.81
CA LEU A 19 13.41 -0.04 4.52
C LEU A 19 13.78 0.66 5.82
N THR A 20 14.97 1.21 5.91
CA THR A 20 15.45 1.96 7.09
C THR A 20 15.36 3.48 6.90
N SER A 21 15.61 3.95 5.68
CA SER A 21 15.54 5.37 5.31
C SER A 21 15.06 5.58 3.88
N SER A 22 14.82 4.51 3.15
CA SER A 22 14.36 4.54 1.75
C SER A 22 12.83 4.55 1.69
N THR A 23 12.30 5.00 0.56
CA THR A 23 10.88 5.04 0.27
C THR A 23 10.60 4.29 -1.02
N ILE A 24 9.56 3.46 -1.02
CA ILE A 24 8.98 2.90 -2.24
C ILE A 24 7.70 3.68 -2.52
N THR A 25 7.61 4.27 -3.70
CA THR A 25 6.41 4.99 -4.13
C THR A 25 5.85 4.32 -5.39
N VAL A 26 4.58 3.96 -5.33
CA VAL A 26 3.83 3.44 -6.47
C VAL A 26 2.80 4.48 -6.86
N THR A 27 2.84 4.94 -8.12
CA THR A 27 1.94 5.98 -8.62
C THR A 27 1.06 5.41 -9.71
N ALA A 28 -0.23 5.70 -9.66
CA ALA A 28 -1.17 5.39 -10.74
C ALA A 28 -0.90 6.29 -11.96
N ALA A 29 -1.15 5.78 -13.16
CA ALA A 29 -0.95 6.55 -14.38
C ALA A 29 -2.01 7.64 -14.53
N GLY A 30 -1.61 8.80 -14.99
CA GLY A 30 -2.53 9.88 -15.38
C GLY A 30 -3.55 10.23 -14.29
N SER A 31 -4.83 10.03 -14.59
CA SER A 31 -5.95 10.30 -13.70
C SER A 31 -6.51 9.04 -13.01
N ASP A 32 -5.87 7.89 -13.18
CA ASP A 32 -6.30 6.64 -12.56
C ASP A 32 -6.28 6.75 -11.03
N LYS A 33 -7.17 6.02 -10.37
CA LYS A 33 -7.34 6.08 -8.92
C LYS A 33 -7.22 4.71 -8.29
N TYR A 34 -6.83 4.69 -7.04
CA TYR A 34 -6.84 3.50 -6.21
C TYR A 34 -8.21 3.29 -5.55
N THR A 35 -8.56 2.03 -5.34
CA THR A 35 -9.75 1.57 -4.60
C THR A 35 -9.33 0.36 -3.78
N GLY A 36 -9.83 0.22 -2.56
CA GLY A 36 -9.45 -0.84 -1.64
C GLY A 36 -8.62 -0.32 -0.48
N GLY A 37 -7.61 -1.05 -0.05
CA GLY A 37 -6.76 -0.64 1.05
C GLY A 37 -5.82 -1.75 1.50
N VAL A 38 -5.07 -1.47 2.54
CA VAL A 38 -4.09 -2.40 3.13
C VAL A 38 -4.34 -2.58 4.62
N LEU A 39 -3.94 -3.73 5.13
CA LEU A 39 -3.83 -4.00 6.56
C LEU A 39 -2.41 -3.68 7.00
N ILE A 40 -2.25 -2.89 8.06
CA ILE A 40 -0.95 -2.63 8.67
C ILE A 40 -0.95 -3.22 10.09
N ASN A 41 -0.03 -4.14 10.34
CA ASN A 41 0.19 -4.70 11.66
C ASN A 41 1.19 -3.82 12.41
N ASP A 42 0.77 -3.27 13.54
CA ASP A 42 1.70 -2.65 14.48
C ASP A 42 2.44 -3.74 15.27
N THR A 43 3.73 -3.86 15.03
CA THR A 43 4.61 -4.83 15.71
C THR A 43 5.50 -4.16 16.77
N GLY A 44 5.39 -2.85 16.95
CA GLY A 44 6.15 -2.08 17.93
C GLY A 44 5.51 -2.04 19.31
N ASP A 45 4.20 -2.23 19.39
CA ASP A 45 3.52 -2.36 20.67
C ASP A 45 3.78 -3.74 21.27
N THR A 46 4.51 -3.77 22.38
CA THR A 46 4.85 -5.01 23.10
C THR A 46 3.72 -5.51 23.99
N THR A 47 2.66 -4.73 24.16
CA THR A 47 1.55 -5.03 25.07
C THR A 47 0.35 -5.66 24.32
N VAL A 48 0.03 -5.13 23.13
CA VAL A 48 -1.06 -5.64 22.29
C VAL A 48 -0.68 -5.41 20.82
N ALA A 49 -0.46 -6.48 20.08
CA ALA A 49 -0.33 -6.38 18.62
C ALA A 49 -1.67 -5.92 18.05
N THR A 50 -1.72 -4.74 17.46
CA THR A 50 -2.89 -4.20 16.77
C THR A 50 -2.72 -4.29 15.26
N SER A 51 -3.85 -4.37 14.57
CA SER A 51 -3.86 -4.36 13.10
C SER A 51 -4.92 -3.34 12.66
N ASP A 52 -4.49 -2.36 11.89
CA ASP A 52 -5.37 -1.32 11.38
C ASP A 52 -5.54 -1.44 9.87
N TYR A 53 -6.79 -1.27 9.41
CA TYR A 53 -7.08 -1.21 7.99
C TYR A 53 -7.06 0.23 7.50
N PHE A 54 -6.22 0.50 6.51
CA PHE A 54 -6.09 1.80 5.86
C PHE A 54 -6.73 1.75 4.47
N PRO A 55 -7.94 2.32 4.31
CA PRO A 55 -8.58 2.41 3.01
C PRO A 55 -7.94 3.50 2.15
N THR A 56 -8.01 3.32 0.83
CA THR A 56 -7.80 4.43 -0.11
C THR A 56 -8.93 5.46 0.05
N VAL A 57 -8.62 6.74 -0.17
CA VAL A 57 -9.66 7.76 -0.24
C VAL A 57 -10.34 7.66 -1.60
N ALA A 58 -11.63 7.30 -1.60
CA ALA A 58 -12.39 7.03 -2.80
C ALA A 58 -12.35 8.21 -3.79
N GLY A 59 -11.88 7.92 -5.01
CA GLY A 59 -11.83 8.91 -6.08
C GLY A 59 -10.68 9.91 -6.02
N THR A 60 -9.77 9.82 -5.05
CA THR A 60 -8.64 10.74 -4.91
C THR A 60 -7.29 10.07 -4.86
N SER A 61 -7.12 8.98 -4.11
CA SER A 61 -5.81 8.34 -3.95
C SER A 61 -5.20 7.89 -5.28
N THR A 62 -3.99 8.36 -5.54
CA THR A 62 -3.20 8.07 -6.74
C THR A 62 -1.79 7.55 -6.43
N ILE A 63 -1.37 7.67 -5.17
CA ILE A 63 -0.04 7.32 -4.70
C ILE A 63 -0.16 6.35 -3.53
N CYS A 64 0.67 5.32 -3.55
CA CYS A 64 0.91 4.43 -2.41
C CYS A 64 2.38 4.59 -2.02
N THR A 65 2.65 4.96 -0.77
CA THR A 65 3.99 5.19 -0.25
C THR A 65 4.28 4.19 0.86
N LEU A 66 5.39 3.47 0.75
CA LEU A 66 5.87 2.54 1.78
C LEU A 66 7.16 3.11 2.37
N THR A 67 7.13 3.41 3.65
CA THR A 67 8.30 3.87 4.43
C THR A 67 8.20 3.31 5.84
N GLN A 68 9.31 3.26 6.54
CA GLN A 68 9.33 2.88 7.95
C GLN A 68 8.46 3.84 8.80
N SER A 69 8.43 5.14 8.48
CA SER A 69 7.71 6.16 9.24
C SER A 69 6.18 6.04 9.15
N ILE A 70 5.63 5.35 8.15
CA ILE A 70 4.18 5.09 8.05
C ILE A 70 3.79 3.71 8.56
N GLY A 71 4.71 3.01 9.20
CA GLY A 71 4.45 1.65 9.68
C GLY A 71 4.48 0.60 8.57
N ALA A 72 5.34 0.78 7.57
CA ALA A 72 5.49 -0.14 6.45
C ALA A 72 6.96 -0.34 6.09
N GLY A 73 7.26 -1.33 5.28
CA GLY A 73 8.60 -1.51 4.74
C GLY A 73 9.46 -2.54 5.47
N LYS A 74 8.88 -3.47 6.21
CA LYS A 74 9.57 -4.67 6.69
C LYS A 74 9.73 -5.69 5.57
N ALA A 75 10.76 -6.52 5.66
CA ALA A 75 10.91 -7.64 4.74
C ALA A 75 9.69 -8.58 4.83
N GLY A 76 9.10 -8.88 3.69
CA GLY A 76 7.86 -9.66 3.59
C GLY A 76 6.58 -8.83 3.44
N ASP A 77 6.64 -7.53 3.66
CA ASP A 77 5.53 -6.62 3.36
C ASP A 77 5.22 -6.66 1.86
N PHE A 78 3.94 -6.61 1.52
CA PHE A 78 3.54 -6.57 0.12
C PHE A 78 2.26 -5.75 -0.10
N VAL A 79 2.17 -5.18 -1.31
CA VAL A 79 0.96 -4.54 -1.84
C VAL A 79 0.71 -5.08 -3.25
N CYS A 80 -0.52 -5.48 -3.52
CA CYS A 80 -1.00 -5.91 -4.82
C CYS A 80 -1.86 -4.80 -5.43
N PHE A 81 -1.63 -4.54 -6.71
CA PHE A 81 -2.43 -3.64 -7.53
C PHE A 81 -3.03 -4.46 -8.67
N GLU A 82 -4.35 -4.53 -8.76
CA GLU A 82 -5.07 -5.24 -9.81
C GLU A 82 -5.81 -4.25 -10.70
N ASP A 83 -5.58 -4.35 -12.01
CA ASP A 83 -6.31 -3.60 -13.04
C ASP A 83 -7.73 -4.17 -13.19
N PHE A 84 -8.65 -3.78 -12.30
CA PHE A 84 -9.98 -4.37 -12.26
C PHE A 84 -11.02 -3.61 -13.07
N LYS A 85 -10.76 -2.35 -13.42
CA LYS A 85 -11.68 -1.49 -14.16
C LYS A 85 -10.93 -0.34 -14.81
N THR A 86 -11.42 0.15 -15.96
CA THR A 86 -10.88 1.35 -16.60
C THR A 86 -10.72 2.51 -15.62
N ALA A 87 -9.54 3.10 -15.60
CA ALA A 87 -9.10 4.18 -14.71
C ALA A 87 -9.15 3.83 -13.20
N ARG A 88 -9.10 2.53 -12.84
CA ARG A 88 -9.16 2.07 -11.45
C ARG A 88 -8.27 0.87 -11.18
N TRP A 89 -7.47 0.99 -10.16
CA TRP A 89 -6.66 -0.07 -9.58
C TRP A 89 -7.26 -0.53 -8.24
N LEU A 90 -7.56 -1.82 -8.13
CA LEU A 90 -7.89 -2.42 -6.83
C LEU A 90 -6.60 -2.65 -6.07
N VAL A 91 -6.53 -2.14 -4.84
CA VAL A 91 -5.35 -2.27 -3.97
C VAL A 91 -5.68 -3.16 -2.79
N SER A 92 -4.77 -4.09 -2.50
CA SER A 92 -4.81 -4.92 -1.31
C SER A 92 -3.38 -5.22 -0.84
N GLY A 93 -3.20 -5.52 0.44
CA GLY A 93 -1.87 -5.84 0.95
C GLY A 93 -1.83 -6.01 2.44
N VAL A 94 -0.68 -6.50 2.91
CA VAL A 94 -0.34 -6.62 4.33
C VAL A 94 1.02 -5.99 4.55
N LEU A 95 1.08 -5.07 5.49
CA LEU A 95 2.27 -4.33 5.87
C LEU A 95 2.53 -4.49 7.36
N SER A 96 3.75 -4.22 7.78
CA SER A 96 4.17 -4.32 9.18
C SER A 96 5.02 -3.13 9.58
N GLY A 97 4.69 -2.50 10.68
CA GLY A 97 5.40 -1.33 11.21
C GLY A 97 5.82 -1.50 12.67
N GLU A 98 6.68 -0.60 13.14
CA GLU A 98 7.18 -0.56 14.53
C GLU A 98 6.65 0.64 15.32
N THR A 99 5.85 1.49 14.69
CA THR A 99 5.28 2.71 15.28
C THR A 99 3.84 2.83 14.83
N ASP A 100 3.09 3.73 15.47
CA ASP A 100 1.71 4.02 15.09
C ASP A 100 1.58 4.18 13.57
N PRO A 101 0.91 3.27 12.88
CA PRO A 101 0.83 3.30 11.43
C PRO A 101 -0.03 4.48 10.96
N THR A 102 0.32 5.02 9.79
CA THR A 102 -0.45 6.06 9.11
C THR A 102 -0.84 5.63 7.71
N ASN A 103 -1.86 6.29 7.14
CA ASN A 103 -2.37 5.92 5.84
C ASN A 103 -1.30 6.03 4.73
N PRO A 104 -0.95 4.95 4.03
CA PRO A 104 0.03 4.97 2.95
C PRO A 104 -0.50 5.60 1.64
N PHE A 105 -1.77 5.92 1.55
CA PHE A 105 -2.40 6.42 0.33
C PHE A 105 -2.64 7.92 0.34
N SER A 106 -2.30 8.56 -0.78
CA SER A 106 -2.54 9.98 -1.04
C SER A 106 -2.96 10.25 -2.50
#